data_972a496fe900612fb1f0c3183f329b55
#
_entry.id   972a496fe900612fb1f0c3183f329b55
#
_cell.length_a   1.000
_cell.length_b   1.000
_cell.length_c   1.000
_cell.angle_alpha   90.00
_cell.angle_beta   90.00
_cell.angle_gamma   90.00
#
_symmetry.space_group_name_H-M   'P 1'
#
loop_
_entity.id
_entity.type
_entity.pdbx_description
1 polymer ?
#
loop_
_entity_poly.entity_id
_entity_poly.type
_entity_poly.pdbx_seq_one_letter_code
_entity_poly.pdbx_strand_id
1 'polypeptide(L)'
;MQLNKESDTAKWLTENSSFLLEESVWSANNTDYVVFIPVTNPKDGLFKKDMKGVKHLKLIKLVQENWVIPGTRVDRGISPKINHNVSNTVIIDNQEEICNYIWENKDIFTAVSFISDYGDKDFNQAPFTSILSAEEIFEKYGKGSLFISGLIVDGLHYFNNNLWEACDCILDVNIPICGTREQVMLKKYWVGRAKKFAKNYFKNDIKQMIYCLKDVHLCHKWEAINRQIKEIDFGKILPEPVYKDVSDYAAVACAGGSCELTRI
;
A
#
# COMPACT_ATOMS: atom_id res chain seq x y z
N MET A 1 -3.34 4.24 -4.44
CA MET A 1 -4.53 5.10 -4.23
C MET A 1 -5.74 4.34 -4.71
N GLN A 2 -6.85 4.36 -3.98
CA GLN A 2 -8.09 3.67 -4.34
C GLN A 2 -9.01 4.62 -5.11
N LEU A 3 -9.63 4.15 -6.19
CA LEU A 3 -10.55 4.90 -7.04
C LEU A 3 -11.80 4.09 -7.32
N ASN A 4 -12.96 4.70 -7.23
CA ASN A 4 -14.19 4.07 -7.71
C ASN A 4 -14.15 3.90 -9.24
N LYS A 5 -14.53 2.73 -9.74
CA LYS A 5 -14.51 2.37 -11.18
C LYS A 5 -15.37 3.28 -12.04
N GLU A 6 -16.45 3.83 -11.48
CA GLU A 6 -17.35 4.73 -12.17
C GLU A 6 -16.87 6.18 -12.26
N SER A 7 -15.80 6.52 -11.54
CA SER A 7 -15.23 7.87 -11.60
C SER A 7 -14.61 8.15 -12.97
N ASP A 8 -14.67 9.42 -13.42
CA ASP A 8 -14.12 9.83 -14.70
C ASP A 8 -12.61 9.53 -14.79
N THR A 9 -11.89 9.71 -13.68
CA THR A 9 -10.47 9.38 -13.58
C THR A 9 -10.23 7.88 -13.79
N ALA A 10 -11.05 7.01 -13.19
CA ALA A 10 -10.90 5.56 -13.36
C ALA A 10 -11.20 5.13 -14.81
N LYS A 11 -12.25 5.67 -15.41
CA LYS A 11 -12.62 5.42 -16.82
C LYS A 11 -11.49 5.85 -17.75
N TRP A 12 -10.98 7.06 -17.57
CA TRP A 12 -9.86 7.55 -18.37
C TRP A 12 -8.61 6.68 -18.22
N LEU A 13 -8.23 6.33 -16.97
CA LEU A 13 -7.08 5.45 -16.72
C LEU A 13 -7.26 4.07 -17.33
N THR A 14 -8.47 3.52 -17.33
CA THR A 14 -8.79 2.23 -17.97
C THR A 14 -8.51 2.26 -19.46
N GLU A 15 -8.84 3.36 -20.14
CA GLU A 15 -8.65 3.53 -21.57
C GLU A 15 -7.20 3.85 -21.96
N ASN A 16 -6.49 4.65 -21.13
CA ASN A 16 -5.21 5.23 -21.51
C ASN A 16 -4.00 4.67 -20.76
N SER A 17 -4.19 4.10 -19.58
CA SER A 17 -3.10 3.67 -18.69
C SER A 17 -3.52 2.52 -17.77
N SER A 18 -4.23 1.52 -18.32
CA SER A 18 -4.77 0.39 -17.56
C SER A 18 -3.70 -0.40 -16.78
N PHE A 19 -2.44 -0.34 -17.22
CA PHE A 19 -1.29 -0.96 -16.54
C PHE A 19 -1.01 -0.38 -15.15
N LEU A 20 -1.58 0.80 -14.81
CA LEU A 20 -1.52 1.39 -13.46
C LEU A 20 -2.62 0.86 -12.53
N LEU A 21 -3.59 0.13 -13.05
CA LEU A 21 -4.79 -0.27 -12.32
C LEU A 21 -4.75 -1.75 -11.93
N GLU A 22 -5.18 -2.02 -10.72
CA GLU A 22 -5.55 -3.37 -10.27
C GLU A 22 -6.90 -3.32 -9.55
N GLU A 23 -7.64 -4.44 -9.59
CA GLU A 23 -8.83 -4.63 -8.77
C GLU A 23 -8.48 -4.46 -7.29
N SER A 24 -9.25 -3.67 -6.55
CA SER A 24 -9.01 -3.48 -5.12
C SER A 24 -9.37 -4.75 -4.35
N VAL A 25 -8.41 -5.33 -3.65
CA VAL A 25 -8.65 -6.48 -2.76
C VAL A 25 -9.43 -6.09 -1.50
N TRP A 26 -9.58 -4.79 -1.25
CA TRP A 26 -10.30 -4.23 -0.09
C TRP A 26 -11.73 -3.80 -0.42
N SER A 27 -12.13 -3.84 -1.68
CA SER A 27 -13.48 -3.49 -2.12
C SER A 27 -14.40 -4.70 -2.02
N ALA A 28 -15.33 -4.69 -1.08
CA ALA A 28 -16.25 -5.81 -0.83
C ALA A 28 -17.13 -6.17 -2.05
N ASN A 29 -17.44 -5.17 -2.89
CA ASN A 29 -18.32 -5.32 -4.06
C ASN A 29 -17.57 -5.22 -5.38
N ASN A 30 -16.24 -5.25 -5.37
CA ASN A 30 -15.41 -5.07 -6.55
C ASN A 30 -15.69 -3.77 -7.33
N THR A 31 -16.02 -2.70 -6.60
CA THR A 31 -16.38 -1.39 -7.17
C THR A 31 -15.18 -0.48 -7.40
N ASP A 32 -14.00 -0.86 -6.90
CA ASP A 32 -12.85 0.04 -6.88
C ASP A 32 -11.62 -0.56 -7.54
N TYR A 33 -10.81 0.32 -8.11
CA TYR A 33 -9.43 0.05 -8.50
C TYR A 33 -8.45 0.58 -7.47
N VAL A 34 -7.28 -0.05 -7.40
CA VAL A 34 -6.07 0.52 -6.80
C VAL A 34 -5.16 1.01 -7.92
N VAL A 35 -4.76 2.28 -7.84
CA VAL A 35 -3.81 2.89 -8.77
C VAL A 35 -2.40 2.81 -8.18
N PHE A 36 -1.47 2.26 -8.93
CA PHE A 36 -0.05 2.19 -8.58
C PHE A 36 0.72 3.32 -9.25
N ILE A 37 1.36 4.14 -8.43
CA ILE A 37 2.17 5.28 -8.89
C ILE A 37 3.62 4.99 -8.50
N PRO A 38 4.53 4.76 -9.47
CA PRO A 38 5.94 4.61 -9.17
C PRO A 38 6.52 5.96 -8.75
N VAL A 39 7.22 5.97 -7.63
CA VAL A 39 7.90 7.16 -7.10
C VAL A 39 9.36 6.82 -6.86
N THR A 40 10.26 7.66 -7.37
CA THR A 40 11.68 7.56 -7.09
C THR A 40 12.05 8.56 -6.00
N ASN A 41 12.56 8.06 -4.88
CA ASN A 41 13.03 8.93 -3.82
C ASN A 41 14.37 9.60 -4.20
N PRO A 42 14.57 10.87 -3.80
CA PRO A 42 15.89 11.49 -3.85
C PRO A 42 16.92 10.66 -3.07
N LYS A 43 18.20 10.73 -3.45
CA LYS A 43 19.27 9.96 -2.78
C LYS A 43 19.33 10.20 -1.27
N ASP A 44 19.03 11.44 -0.84
CA ASP A 44 19.04 11.86 0.57
C ASP A 44 17.62 11.92 1.15
N GLY A 45 16.64 11.28 0.51
CA GLY A 45 15.26 11.24 0.96
C GLY A 45 15.07 10.35 2.19
N LEU A 46 14.07 10.68 2.99
CA LEU A 46 13.63 9.82 4.09
C LEU A 46 12.79 8.67 3.55
N PHE A 47 13.14 7.45 3.92
CA PHE A 47 12.41 6.25 3.54
C PHE A 47 11.49 5.79 4.67
N LYS A 48 10.41 5.11 4.30
CA LYS A 48 9.45 4.54 5.26
C LYS A 48 10.14 3.68 6.34
N LYS A 49 11.17 2.91 5.98
CA LYS A 49 11.94 2.07 6.91
C LYS A 49 12.62 2.86 8.03
N ASP A 50 12.96 4.15 7.74
CA ASP A 50 13.66 5.04 8.67
C ASP A 50 12.70 5.85 9.52
N MET A 51 11.39 5.80 9.19
CA MET A 51 10.34 6.61 9.80
C MET A 51 9.46 5.76 10.71
N LYS A 52 10.01 5.42 11.89
CA LYS A 52 9.28 4.68 12.94
C LYS A 52 9.30 5.45 14.25
N GLY A 53 8.40 5.12 15.14
CA GLY A 53 8.35 5.63 16.50
C GLY A 53 8.48 7.15 16.61
N VAL A 54 9.36 7.58 17.50
CA VAL A 54 9.59 9.01 17.80
C VAL A 54 10.09 9.80 16.58
N LYS A 55 10.84 9.18 15.65
CA LYS A 55 11.27 9.87 14.41
C LYS A 55 10.06 10.28 13.57
N HIS A 56 9.08 9.41 13.42
CA HIS A 56 7.86 9.72 12.70
C HIS A 56 7.02 10.76 13.42
N LEU A 57 6.89 10.64 14.75
CA LEU A 57 6.18 11.63 15.57
C LEU A 57 6.78 13.03 15.46
N LYS A 58 8.12 13.16 15.35
CA LYS A 58 8.78 14.45 15.11
C LYS A 58 8.38 15.09 13.80
N LEU A 59 8.18 14.33 12.72
CA LEU A 59 7.67 14.87 11.46
C LEU A 59 6.20 15.28 11.57
N ILE A 60 5.37 14.46 12.21
CA ILE A 60 3.96 14.80 12.45
C ILE A 60 3.88 16.11 13.26
N LYS A 61 4.68 16.22 14.31
CA LYS A 61 4.80 17.44 15.11
C LYS A 61 5.20 18.64 14.25
N LEU A 62 6.24 18.51 13.42
CA LEU A 62 6.70 19.57 12.52
C LEU A 62 5.57 20.08 11.61
N VAL A 63 4.79 19.18 11.02
CA VAL A 63 3.66 19.56 10.17
C VAL A 63 2.54 20.17 10.99
N GLN A 64 2.25 19.63 12.18
CA GLN A 64 1.22 20.15 13.07
C GLN A 64 1.54 21.59 13.49
N GLU A 65 2.77 21.88 13.93
CA GLU A 65 3.21 23.19 14.39
C GLU A 65 3.33 24.24 13.28
N ASN A 66 3.78 23.84 12.09
CA ASN A 66 4.14 24.82 11.04
C ASN A 66 3.09 24.95 9.94
N TRP A 67 2.15 24.02 9.84
CA TRP A 67 1.11 24.02 8.80
C TRP A 67 -0.30 24.02 9.40
N VAL A 68 -0.62 23.04 10.25
CA VAL A 68 -1.99 22.84 10.72
C VAL A 68 -2.40 23.94 11.70
N ILE A 69 -1.60 24.16 12.76
CA ILE A 69 -1.92 25.17 13.79
C ILE A 69 -1.98 26.58 13.20
N PRO A 70 -0.99 27.05 12.42
CA PRO A 70 -1.07 28.38 11.81
C PRO A 70 -2.19 28.54 10.78
N GLY A 71 -2.56 27.45 10.09
CA GLY A 71 -3.64 27.43 9.10
C GLY A 71 -5.04 27.29 9.69
N THR A 72 -5.16 27.00 10.99
CA THR A 72 -6.45 26.78 11.63
C THR A 72 -7.17 28.10 11.89
N ARG A 73 -8.39 28.22 11.40
CA ARG A 73 -9.27 29.34 11.67
C ARG A 73 -9.96 29.15 13.01
N VAL A 74 -9.41 29.76 14.05
CA VAL A 74 -9.89 29.67 15.43
C VAL A 74 -11.33 30.19 15.56
N ASP A 75 -11.72 31.15 14.72
CA ASP A 75 -13.06 31.74 14.67
C ASP A 75 -14.13 30.78 14.15
N ARG A 76 -13.73 29.69 13.47
CA ARG A 76 -14.64 28.65 12.93
C ARG A 76 -14.51 27.30 13.62
N GLY A 77 -13.57 27.16 14.52
CA GLY A 77 -13.34 25.92 15.25
C GLY A 77 -14.38 25.71 16.36
N ILE A 78 -14.69 24.46 16.67
CA ILE A 78 -15.53 24.06 17.80
C ILE A 78 -14.88 24.49 19.12
N SER A 79 -13.56 24.47 19.17
CA SER A 79 -12.77 24.93 20.32
C SER A 79 -11.42 25.47 19.82
N PRO A 80 -10.91 26.54 20.42
CA PRO A 80 -9.61 27.13 20.06
C PRO A 80 -8.42 26.18 20.32
N LYS A 81 -8.64 25.09 21.06
CA LYS A 81 -7.60 24.10 21.38
C LYS A 81 -7.65 22.84 20.50
N ILE A 82 -8.70 22.69 19.67
CA ILE A 82 -8.87 21.53 18.82
C ILE A 82 -8.52 21.92 17.39
N ASN A 83 -7.35 21.47 16.93
CA ASN A 83 -6.91 21.62 15.55
C ASN A 83 -7.22 20.36 14.75
N HIS A 84 -7.16 20.45 13.42
CA HIS A 84 -7.12 19.25 12.57
C HIS A 84 -5.89 18.39 12.92
N ASN A 85 -6.01 17.08 12.75
CA ASN A 85 -4.87 16.19 12.91
C ASN A 85 -4.11 16.04 11.60
N VAL A 86 -2.82 15.75 11.70
CA VAL A 86 -2.05 15.17 10.61
C VAL A 86 -2.38 13.68 10.58
N SER A 87 -3.25 13.27 9.63
CA SER A 87 -3.68 11.87 9.51
C SER A 87 -2.49 10.98 9.16
N ASN A 88 -2.09 10.13 10.09
CA ASN A 88 -0.95 9.25 9.94
C ASN A 88 -1.04 8.02 10.84
N THR A 89 -0.30 6.95 10.47
CA THR A 89 -0.16 5.76 11.29
C THR A 89 1.32 5.51 11.59
N VAL A 90 1.69 5.61 12.85
CA VAL A 90 3.07 5.44 13.32
C VAL A 90 3.35 3.98 13.60
N ILE A 91 4.43 3.45 13.03
CA ILE A 91 4.92 2.11 13.33
C ILE A 91 5.62 2.14 14.69
N ILE A 92 5.20 1.25 15.59
CA ILE A 92 5.76 1.13 16.94
C ILE A 92 7.10 0.41 16.85
N ASP A 93 8.18 1.07 17.29
CA ASP A 93 9.50 0.49 17.51
C ASP A 93 9.84 0.38 19.00
N ASN A 94 9.57 1.45 19.77
CA ASN A 94 9.75 1.50 21.22
C ASN A 94 8.53 2.18 21.86
N GLN A 95 7.68 1.37 22.50
CA GLN A 95 6.43 1.85 23.09
C GLN A 95 6.67 2.89 24.21
N GLU A 96 7.66 2.69 25.07
CA GLU A 96 7.94 3.58 26.19
C GLU A 96 8.38 4.96 25.70
N GLU A 97 9.32 5.03 24.75
CA GLU A 97 9.77 6.29 24.15
C GLU A 97 8.63 7.03 23.45
N ILE A 98 7.78 6.31 22.73
CA ILE A 98 6.60 6.87 22.08
C ILE A 98 5.64 7.50 23.10
N CYS A 99 5.31 6.78 24.17
CA CYS A 99 4.41 7.27 25.20
C CYS A 99 4.97 8.51 25.89
N ASN A 100 6.25 8.51 26.25
CA ASN A 100 6.92 9.66 26.86
C ASN A 100 6.92 10.87 25.91
N TYR A 101 7.28 10.67 24.64
CA TYR A 101 7.30 11.75 23.66
C TYR A 101 5.91 12.38 23.42
N ILE A 102 4.86 11.56 23.34
CA ILE A 102 3.49 12.06 23.21
C ILE A 102 3.06 12.81 24.45
N TRP A 103 3.37 12.30 25.65
CA TRP A 103 3.03 12.96 26.89
C TRP A 103 3.69 14.33 27.02
N GLU A 104 4.98 14.44 26.68
CA GLU A 104 5.72 15.71 26.66
C GLU A 104 5.18 16.71 25.63
N ASN A 105 4.54 16.24 24.57
CA ASN A 105 4.02 17.04 23.45
C ASN A 105 2.49 16.96 23.31
N LYS A 106 1.77 16.62 24.37
CA LYS A 106 0.32 16.35 24.37
C LYS A 106 -0.54 17.50 23.83
N ASP A 107 -0.06 18.73 23.97
CA ASP A 107 -0.78 19.92 23.50
C ASP A 107 -0.61 20.18 21.99
N ILE A 108 0.26 19.42 21.32
CA ILE A 108 0.54 19.53 19.88
C ILE A 108 -0.26 18.50 19.08
N PHE A 109 -0.32 17.26 19.57
CA PHE A 109 -0.97 16.16 18.87
C PHE A 109 -2.48 16.16 19.11
N THR A 110 -3.27 16.26 18.03
CA THR A 110 -4.72 16.11 18.10
C THR A 110 -5.12 14.65 18.13
N ALA A 111 -4.56 13.84 17.21
CA ALA A 111 -4.74 12.40 17.16
C ALA A 111 -3.57 11.74 16.41
N VAL A 112 -3.19 10.55 16.85
CA VAL A 112 -2.18 9.71 16.19
C VAL A 112 -2.63 8.26 16.26
N SER A 113 -2.56 7.55 15.13
CA SER A 113 -2.82 6.11 15.08
C SER A 113 -1.51 5.34 15.16
N PHE A 114 -1.57 4.14 15.75
CA PHE A 114 -0.41 3.28 15.93
C PHE A 114 -0.66 1.90 15.34
N ILE A 115 0.40 1.28 14.81
CA ILE A 115 0.39 -0.09 14.31
C ILE A 115 1.71 -0.79 14.69
N SER A 116 1.64 -2.09 14.93
CA SER A 116 2.83 -2.92 15.08
C SER A 116 3.67 -2.91 13.80
N ASP A 117 4.96 -3.20 13.92
CA ASP A 117 5.88 -3.26 12.78
C ASP A 117 5.57 -4.46 11.88
N TYR A 118 4.52 -4.32 11.07
CA TYR A 118 4.26 -5.22 9.95
C TYR A 118 4.97 -4.68 8.73
N GLY A 119 5.65 -5.57 8.00
CA GLY A 119 6.29 -5.22 6.75
C GLY A 119 5.26 -4.75 5.70
N ASP A 120 5.64 -3.81 4.86
CA ASP A 120 4.81 -3.32 3.74
C ASP A 120 4.47 -4.42 2.72
N LYS A 121 5.12 -5.58 2.83
CA LYS A 121 4.92 -6.78 2.00
C LYS A 121 4.07 -7.85 2.67
N ASP A 122 3.64 -7.63 3.91
CA ASP A 122 2.81 -8.60 4.63
C ASP A 122 1.35 -8.54 4.21
N PHE A 123 0.91 -7.43 3.60
CA PHE A 123 -0.43 -7.32 3.02
C PHE A 123 -0.39 -6.87 1.57
N ASN A 124 -1.37 -7.37 0.82
CA ASN A 124 -1.55 -6.99 -0.58
C ASN A 124 -1.99 -5.52 -0.68
N GLN A 125 -1.51 -4.82 -1.71
CA GLN A 125 -1.87 -3.43 -2.02
C GLN A 125 -1.60 -2.45 -0.86
N ALA A 126 -0.51 -2.64 -0.11
CA ALA A 126 -0.09 -1.69 0.91
C ALA A 126 0.05 -0.26 0.32
N PRO A 127 -0.34 0.79 1.08
CA PRO A 127 -0.34 2.18 0.58
C PRO A 127 1.02 2.66 0.07
N PHE A 128 2.10 2.20 0.70
CA PHE A 128 3.47 2.46 0.28
C PHE A 128 4.25 1.16 0.38
N THR A 129 4.88 0.78 -0.73
CA THR A 129 5.69 -0.43 -0.80
C THR A 129 7.08 -0.09 -1.31
N SER A 130 8.09 -0.46 -0.53
CA SER A 130 9.48 -0.27 -0.93
C SER A 130 9.86 -1.30 -1.99
N ILE A 131 10.39 -0.83 -3.11
CA ILE A 131 10.87 -1.68 -4.19
C ILE A 131 12.39 -1.76 -4.11
N LEU A 132 12.90 -2.99 -4.11
CA LEU A 132 14.33 -3.27 -4.17
C LEU A 132 14.77 -3.40 -5.64
N SER A 133 15.98 -2.95 -5.96
CA SER A 133 16.58 -3.23 -7.27
C SER A 133 16.94 -4.71 -7.41
N ALA A 134 17.23 -5.15 -8.62
CA ALA A 134 17.65 -6.52 -8.87
C ALA A 134 18.96 -6.88 -8.12
N GLU A 135 19.88 -5.91 -8.02
CA GLU A 135 21.13 -6.04 -7.27
C GLU A 135 20.87 -6.21 -5.77
N GLU A 136 20.05 -5.33 -5.18
CA GLU A 136 19.67 -5.42 -3.76
C GLU A 136 18.94 -6.73 -3.44
N ILE A 137 18.09 -7.21 -4.35
CA ILE A 137 17.41 -8.51 -4.23
C ILE A 137 18.44 -9.65 -4.23
N PHE A 138 19.41 -9.62 -5.15
CA PHE A 138 20.44 -10.65 -5.20
C PHE A 138 21.34 -10.62 -3.97
N GLU A 139 21.76 -9.44 -3.51
CA GLU A 139 22.54 -9.29 -2.27
C GLU A 139 21.80 -9.84 -1.05
N LYS A 140 20.49 -9.57 -0.96
CA LYS A 140 19.66 -10.00 0.16
C LYS A 140 19.33 -11.48 0.17
N TYR A 141 19.05 -12.07 -0.99
CA TYR A 141 18.50 -13.43 -1.11
C TYR A 141 19.43 -14.43 -1.80
N GLY A 142 20.51 -13.96 -2.42
CA GLY A 142 21.49 -14.78 -3.12
C GLY A 142 20.93 -15.49 -4.34
N LYS A 143 21.53 -16.63 -4.69
CA LYS A 143 21.22 -17.38 -5.92
C LYS A 143 19.75 -17.77 -6.08
N GLY A 144 19.00 -17.92 -4.99
CA GLY A 144 17.58 -18.26 -5.05
C GLY A 144 16.76 -17.23 -5.83
N SER A 145 17.11 -15.94 -5.73
CA SER A 145 16.40 -14.87 -6.43
C SER A 145 16.50 -14.97 -7.96
N LEU A 146 17.58 -15.54 -8.50
CA LEU A 146 17.77 -15.68 -9.94
C LEU A 146 16.85 -16.74 -10.59
N PHE A 147 16.37 -17.70 -9.81
CA PHE A 147 15.60 -18.84 -10.32
C PHE A 147 14.12 -18.78 -9.93
N ILE A 148 13.70 -17.76 -9.17
CA ILE A 148 12.36 -17.70 -8.57
C ILE A 148 11.28 -17.24 -9.56
N SER A 149 11.65 -16.59 -10.67
CA SER A 149 10.70 -15.99 -11.62
C SER A 149 9.69 -17.00 -12.19
N GLY A 150 10.13 -18.23 -12.50
CA GLY A 150 9.22 -19.28 -12.96
C GLY A 150 8.19 -19.70 -11.90
N LEU A 151 8.56 -19.64 -10.62
CA LEU A 151 7.63 -19.92 -9.52
C LEU A 151 6.61 -18.77 -9.37
N ILE A 152 7.02 -17.52 -9.61
CA ILE A 152 6.14 -16.36 -9.61
C ILE A 152 5.11 -16.45 -10.74
N VAL A 153 5.55 -16.74 -11.96
CA VAL A 153 4.67 -16.85 -13.15
C VAL A 153 3.59 -17.90 -12.93
N ASP A 154 3.97 -19.08 -12.49
CA ASP A 154 3.01 -20.17 -12.20
C ASP A 154 2.08 -19.82 -11.04
N GLY A 155 2.61 -19.16 -9.98
CA GLY A 155 1.81 -18.70 -8.85
C GLY A 155 0.75 -17.70 -9.27
N LEU A 156 1.11 -16.70 -10.04
CA LEU A 156 0.17 -15.71 -10.60
C LEU A 156 -0.89 -16.40 -11.47
N HIS A 157 -0.48 -17.33 -12.34
CA HIS A 157 -1.41 -18.05 -13.19
C HIS A 157 -2.42 -18.90 -12.40
N TYR A 158 -1.97 -19.68 -11.43
CA TYR A 158 -2.84 -20.59 -10.69
C TYR A 158 -3.70 -19.89 -9.62
N PHE A 159 -3.31 -18.72 -9.16
CA PHE A 159 -4.01 -17.92 -8.16
C PHE A 159 -4.61 -16.62 -8.71
N ASN A 160 -4.99 -16.60 -9.99
CA ASN A 160 -5.68 -15.47 -10.64
C ASN A 160 -4.98 -14.11 -10.37
N ASN A 161 -3.67 -14.05 -10.62
CA ASN A 161 -2.81 -12.91 -10.38
C ASN A 161 -2.68 -12.47 -8.90
N ASN A 162 -3.14 -13.28 -7.96
CA ASN A 162 -3.01 -13.01 -6.53
C ASN A 162 -1.84 -13.79 -5.90
N LEU A 163 -0.64 -13.22 -6.00
CA LEU A 163 0.57 -13.83 -5.43
C LEU A 163 0.54 -13.88 -3.89
N TRP A 164 -0.17 -12.95 -3.24
CA TRP A 164 -0.31 -12.96 -1.77
C TRP A 164 -1.12 -14.15 -1.30
N GLU A 165 -2.25 -14.45 -1.92
CA GLU A 165 -3.03 -15.68 -1.66
C GLU A 165 -2.16 -16.92 -1.84
N ALA A 166 -1.38 -16.96 -2.93
CA ALA A 166 -0.46 -18.06 -3.17
C ALA A 166 0.56 -18.23 -2.03
N CYS A 167 1.14 -17.13 -1.55
CA CYS A 167 2.09 -17.13 -0.43
C CYS A 167 1.44 -17.58 0.88
N ASP A 168 0.22 -17.14 1.16
CA ASP A 168 -0.52 -17.51 2.36
C ASP A 168 -0.82 -19.01 2.39
N CYS A 169 -1.17 -19.62 1.25
CA CYS A 169 -1.34 -21.08 1.12
C CYS A 169 -0.04 -21.89 1.36
N ILE A 170 1.15 -21.26 1.25
CA ILE A 170 2.41 -21.91 1.62
C ILE A 170 2.62 -21.86 3.13
N LEU A 171 2.29 -20.71 3.75
CA LEU A 171 2.50 -20.44 5.17
C LEU A 171 1.55 -21.21 6.07
N ASP A 172 0.28 -21.24 5.71
CA ASP A 172 -0.76 -21.89 6.50
C ASP A 172 -1.45 -23.01 5.71
N VAL A 173 -1.23 -24.23 6.17
CA VAL A 173 -1.85 -25.43 5.58
C VAL A 173 -3.35 -25.53 5.84
N ASN A 174 -3.89 -24.74 6.77
CA ASN A 174 -5.32 -24.72 7.11
C ASN A 174 -6.12 -23.77 6.20
N ILE A 175 -5.45 -22.91 5.42
CA ILE A 175 -6.14 -22.07 4.44
C ILE A 175 -6.77 -22.97 3.37
N PRO A 176 -8.09 -22.93 3.20
CA PRO A 176 -8.76 -23.77 2.21
C PRO A 176 -8.37 -23.30 0.80
N ILE A 177 -7.80 -24.22 0.02
CA ILE A 177 -7.54 -23.96 -1.39
C ILE A 177 -8.83 -24.16 -2.17
N CYS A 178 -9.47 -23.05 -2.55
CA CYS A 178 -10.75 -23.02 -3.25
C CYS A 178 -10.59 -23.06 -4.77
N GLY A 179 -11.61 -23.56 -5.46
CA GLY A 179 -11.69 -23.62 -6.92
C GLY A 179 -12.28 -24.94 -7.43
N THR A 180 -12.26 -25.14 -8.75
CA THR A 180 -12.57 -26.43 -9.36
C THR A 180 -11.56 -27.49 -8.92
N ARG A 181 -11.91 -28.76 -9.11
CA ARG A 181 -10.99 -29.89 -8.78
C ARG A 181 -9.62 -29.72 -9.43
N GLU A 182 -9.59 -29.29 -10.67
CA GLU A 182 -8.37 -29.06 -11.43
C GLU A 182 -7.56 -27.88 -10.85
N GLN A 183 -8.20 -26.73 -10.60
CA GLN A 183 -7.57 -25.58 -9.98
C GLN A 183 -6.95 -25.90 -8.61
N VAL A 184 -7.67 -26.65 -7.79
CA VAL A 184 -7.16 -27.08 -6.47
C VAL A 184 -5.93 -27.98 -6.63
N MET A 185 -5.92 -28.88 -7.63
CA MET A 185 -4.74 -29.72 -7.90
C MET A 185 -3.53 -28.90 -8.33
N LEU A 186 -3.71 -27.93 -9.23
CA LEU A 186 -2.65 -27.06 -9.71
C LEU A 186 -2.09 -26.16 -8.57
N LYS A 187 -2.97 -25.58 -7.77
CA LYS A 187 -2.58 -24.79 -6.59
C LYS A 187 -1.77 -25.63 -5.59
N LYS A 188 -2.22 -26.85 -5.27
CA LYS A 188 -1.49 -27.79 -4.39
C LYS A 188 -0.13 -28.20 -4.97
N TYR A 189 -0.07 -28.46 -6.27
CA TYR A 189 1.17 -28.78 -6.96
C TYR A 189 2.17 -27.60 -6.85
N TRP A 190 1.70 -26.38 -7.09
CA TRP A 190 2.51 -25.18 -6.95
C TRP A 190 3.05 -24.99 -5.52
N VAL A 191 2.20 -25.16 -4.49
CA VAL A 191 2.62 -25.10 -3.08
C VAL A 191 3.72 -26.14 -2.80
N GLY A 192 3.59 -27.36 -3.32
CA GLY A 192 4.62 -28.38 -3.20
C GLY A 192 5.95 -28.01 -3.86
N ARG A 193 5.89 -27.41 -5.07
CA ARG A 193 7.07 -26.88 -5.77
C ARG A 193 7.73 -25.75 -4.98
N ALA A 194 6.94 -24.82 -4.43
CA ALA A 194 7.45 -23.73 -3.63
C ALA A 194 8.21 -24.23 -2.39
N LYS A 195 7.64 -25.18 -1.66
CA LYS A 195 8.31 -25.82 -0.50
C LYS A 195 9.63 -26.52 -0.89
N LYS A 196 9.63 -27.23 -2.03
CA LYS A 196 10.85 -27.84 -2.57
C LYS A 196 11.89 -26.78 -2.96
N PHE A 197 11.45 -25.68 -3.54
CA PHE A 197 12.31 -24.56 -3.90
C PHE A 197 12.95 -23.92 -2.66
N ALA A 198 12.16 -23.70 -1.59
CA ALA A 198 12.67 -23.18 -0.30
C ALA A 198 13.77 -24.11 0.26
N LYS A 199 13.55 -25.44 0.21
CA LYS A 199 14.55 -26.41 0.65
C LYS A 199 15.86 -26.31 -0.14
N ASN A 200 15.77 -26.13 -1.46
CA ASN A 200 16.93 -26.15 -2.33
C ASN A 200 17.75 -24.85 -2.31
N TYR A 201 17.09 -23.70 -2.17
CA TYR A 201 17.71 -22.38 -2.36
C TYR A 201 17.70 -21.50 -1.12
N PHE A 202 16.86 -21.79 -0.12
CA PHE A 202 16.66 -20.96 1.08
C PHE A 202 16.87 -21.73 2.39
N LYS A 203 17.60 -22.84 2.36
CA LYS A 203 17.84 -23.69 3.56
C LYS A 203 16.56 -24.06 4.32
N ASN A 204 15.45 -24.22 3.60
CA ASN A 204 14.10 -24.45 4.12
C ASN A 204 13.48 -23.26 4.86
N ASP A 205 14.05 -22.05 4.75
CA ASP A 205 13.42 -20.82 5.24
C ASP A 205 12.32 -20.37 4.27
N ILE A 206 11.10 -20.81 4.56
CA ILE A 206 9.92 -20.52 3.75
C ILE A 206 9.60 -19.03 3.78
N LYS A 207 9.75 -18.35 4.92
CA LYS A 207 9.46 -16.91 5.04
C LYS A 207 10.41 -16.09 4.18
N GLN A 208 11.72 -16.39 4.24
CA GLN A 208 12.70 -15.71 3.40
C GLN A 208 12.40 -15.91 1.90
N MET A 209 12.02 -17.12 1.49
CA MET A 209 11.62 -17.39 0.11
C MET A 209 10.38 -16.58 -0.28
N ILE A 210 9.37 -16.49 0.57
CA ILE A 210 8.16 -15.71 0.29
C ILE A 210 8.47 -14.22 0.15
N TYR A 211 9.31 -13.66 1.00
CA TYR A 211 9.75 -12.28 0.84
C TYR A 211 10.53 -12.08 -0.47
N CYS A 212 11.36 -13.03 -0.87
CA CYS A 212 12.04 -13.00 -2.16
C CYS A 212 11.05 -13.04 -3.33
N LEU A 213 10.02 -13.91 -3.29
CA LEU A 213 8.95 -13.95 -4.28
C LEU A 213 8.27 -12.57 -4.44
N LYS A 214 7.89 -11.97 -3.32
CA LYS A 214 7.23 -10.66 -3.29
C LYS A 214 8.16 -9.55 -3.79
N ASP A 215 9.42 -9.52 -3.36
CA ASP A 215 10.41 -8.52 -3.80
C ASP A 215 10.68 -8.60 -5.30
N VAL A 216 10.89 -9.80 -5.85
CA VAL A 216 11.11 -9.98 -7.29
C VAL A 216 9.86 -9.62 -8.10
N HIS A 217 8.68 -10.03 -7.66
CA HIS A 217 7.42 -9.67 -8.32
C HIS A 217 7.21 -8.16 -8.37
N LEU A 218 7.40 -7.47 -7.25
CA LEU A 218 7.25 -6.02 -7.16
C LEU A 218 8.29 -5.28 -7.99
N CYS A 219 9.54 -5.75 -8.03
CA CYS A 219 10.59 -5.20 -8.89
C CYS A 219 10.19 -5.29 -10.37
N HIS A 220 9.76 -6.47 -10.85
CA HIS A 220 9.30 -6.64 -12.22
C HIS A 220 8.07 -5.77 -12.54
N LYS A 221 7.11 -5.67 -11.62
CA LYS A 221 5.94 -4.81 -11.78
C LYS A 221 6.34 -3.34 -11.89
N TRP A 222 7.23 -2.87 -11.02
CA TRP A 222 7.74 -1.49 -11.05
C TRP A 222 8.45 -1.18 -12.38
N GLU A 223 9.31 -2.09 -12.85
CA GLU A 223 9.98 -1.96 -14.14
C GLU A 223 8.99 -1.93 -15.31
N ALA A 224 7.99 -2.80 -15.29
CA ALA A 224 6.96 -2.85 -16.34
C ALA A 224 6.15 -1.55 -16.40
N ILE A 225 5.78 -0.99 -15.25
CA ILE A 225 5.09 0.30 -15.15
C ILE A 225 5.99 1.43 -15.68
N ASN A 226 7.25 1.50 -15.24
CA ASN A 226 8.15 2.59 -15.65
C ASN A 226 8.48 2.59 -17.16
N ARG A 227 8.45 1.42 -17.82
CA ARG A 227 8.62 1.35 -19.30
C ARG A 227 7.43 1.92 -20.06
N GLN A 228 6.25 1.96 -19.46
CA GLN A 228 4.99 2.36 -20.11
C GLN A 228 4.51 3.73 -19.65
N ILE A 229 4.93 4.17 -18.46
CA ILE A 229 4.43 5.41 -17.89
C ILE A 229 4.86 6.62 -18.73
N LYS A 230 3.90 7.47 -19.03
CA LYS A 230 4.11 8.76 -19.68
C LYS A 230 3.57 9.84 -18.76
N GLU A 231 4.06 11.05 -18.93
CA GLU A 231 3.51 12.20 -18.22
C GLU A 231 2.01 12.36 -18.57
N ILE A 232 1.18 12.45 -17.54
CA ILE A 232 -0.26 12.60 -17.67
C ILE A 232 -0.61 14.02 -17.23
N ASP A 233 -1.05 14.83 -18.16
CA ASP A 233 -1.59 16.15 -17.86
C ASP A 233 -3.10 16.04 -17.58
N PHE A 234 -3.44 15.82 -16.32
CA PHE A 234 -4.83 15.70 -15.88
C PHE A 234 -5.65 16.97 -16.14
N GLY A 235 -5.02 18.15 -16.16
CA GLY A 235 -5.69 19.40 -16.46
C GLY A 235 -6.23 19.49 -17.88
N LYS A 236 -5.65 18.74 -18.84
CA LYS A 236 -6.12 18.68 -20.23
C LYS A 236 -7.18 17.60 -20.45
N ILE A 237 -7.30 16.64 -19.57
CA ILE A 237 -8.04 15.41 -19.80
C ILE A 237 -9.38 15.41 -19.06
N LEU A 238 -9.37 15.88 -17.82
CA LEU A 238 -10.59 15.94 -17.04
C LEU A 238 -11.24 17.32 -17.21
N PRO A 239 -12.49 17.39 -17.68
CA PRO A 239 -13.22 18.65 -17.67
C PRO A 239 -13.31 19.14 -16.23
N GLU A 240 -13.19 20.46 -16.02
CA GLU A 240 -13.41 21.04 -14.71
C GLU A 240 -14.83 20.67 -14.25
N PRO A 241 -14.96 20.03 -13.07
CA PRO A 241 -16.27 19.66 -12.57
C PRO A 241 -17.07 20.93 -12.26
N VAL A 242 -18.20 21.09 -12.94
CA VAL A 242 -19.12 22.19 -12.66
C VAL A 242 -20.01 21.77 -11.49
N TYR A 243 -19.60 22.10 -10.28
CA TYR A 243 -20.42 21.88 -9.09
C TYR A 243 -21.50 22.95 -8.98
N LYS A 244 -22.76 22.54 -8.90
CA LYS A 244 -23.90 23.45 -8.85
C LYS A 244 -24.22 23.93 -7.42
N ASP A 245 -23.83 23.13 -6.42
CA ASP A 245 -24.05 23.47 -5.02
C ASP A 245 -23.03 22.75 -4.09
N VAL A 246 -23.14 23.01 -2.78
CA VAL A 246 -22.25 22.43 -1.76
C VAL A 246 -22.43 20.92 -1.62
N SER A 247 -23.59 20.37 -2.01
CA SER A 247 -23.86 18.93 -1.94
C SER A 247 -22.98 18.15 -2.95
N ASP A 248 -22.66 18.76 -4.09
CA ASP A 248 -21.80 18.16 -5.10
C ASP A 248 -20.36 18.01 -4.57
N TYR A 249 -19.86 19.01 -3.84
CA TYR A 249 -18.55 18.95 -3.18
C TYR A 249 -18.51 17.88 -2.08
N ALA A 250 -19.59 17.76 -1.31
CA ALA A 250 -19.70 16.72 -0.28
C ALA A 250 -19.70 15.32 -0.90
N ALA A 251 -20.43 15.11 -1.99
CA ALA A 251 -20.48 13.85 -2.71
C ALA A 251 -19.09 13.43 -3.24
N VAL A 252 -18.32 14.36 -3.81
CA VAL A 252 -16.96 14.11 -4.31
C VAL A 252 -15.98 13.87 -3.16
N ALA A 253 -16.07 14.64 -2.06
CA ALA A 253 -15.21 14.45 -0.90
C ALA A 253 -15.44 13.10 -0.21
N CYS A 254 -16.66 12.56 -0.28
CA CYS A 254 -17.06 11.28 0.31
C CYS A 254 -17.02 10.10 -0.66
N ALA A 255 -16.65 10.28 -1.91
CA ALA A 255 -16.56 9.20 -2.91
C ALA A 255 -15.57 8.07 -2.54
N GLY A 256 -14.72 8.28 -1.54
CA GLY A 256 -13.87 7.26 -0.91
C GLY A 256 -14.54 6.37 0.13
N GLY A 257 -15.85 6.49 0.36
CA GLY A 257 -16.66 5.52 1.13
C GLY A 257 -16.56 5.57 2.65
N SER A 258 -15.93 6.59 3.27
CA SER A 258 -15.73 6.61 4.73
C SER A 258 -16.06 7.94 5.44
N CYS A 259 -16.76 8.87 4.79
CA CYS A 259 -17.22 10.10 5.45
C CYS A 259 -18.75 10.17 5.42
N GLU A 260 -19.41 9.79 6.50
CA GLU A 260 -20.81 10.14 6.73
C GLU A 260 -20.86 11.60 7.24
N LEU A 261 -21.20 12.53 6.36
CA LEU A 261 -21.65 13.85 6.80
C LEU A 261 -23.05 13.70 7.39
N THR A 262 -23.15 13.47 8.68
CA THR A 262 -24.39 13.66 9.42
C THR A 262 -24.78 15.14 9.29
N ARG A 263 -25.90 15.40 8.65
CA ARG A 263 -26.54 16.74 8.67
C ARG A 263 -26.81 17.10 10.13
N ILE A 264 -26.21 18.16 10.60
CA ILE A 264 -26.61 18.85 11.82
C ILE A 264 -27.81 19.75 11.48
#